data_043b07b827891b4d988e8dad8df9d935
#
_entry.id   043b07b827891b4d988e8dad8df9d935
#
_cell.length_a   1.000
_cell.length_b   1.000
_cell.length_c   1.000
_cell.angle_alpha   90.00
_cell.angle_beta   90.00
_cell.angle_gamma   90.00
#
_symmetry.space_group_name_H-M   'P 1'
#
loop_
_entity.id
_entity.type
_entity.pdbx_description
1 polymer ?
#
loop_
_entity_poly.entity_id
_entity_poly.type
_entity_poly.pdbx_seq_one_letter_code
_entity_poly.pdbx_strand_id
1 'polypeptide(L)'
;TWWIALESLMNQDFSWYCFYDTYQTIFHENQQWQAPFQGEVMPLDVNLRNTQPIGELAVRLGKCPTPTFAVSTGQNPHLTICPSFDFMADVLRQTLHKLLDEEAVTPERIVILSPYRHTNSQSTWAEGLKSVDLHTEMNIMVKGKIRIGTIQSFKGLESDVVILAGLTKQSITQGELLYVATSRAKAALYIFSLSALS
;
A
#
# COMPACT_ATOMS: atom_id res chain seq x y z
N THR A 1 11.19 23.33 15.20
CA THR A 1 10.94 21.87 15.05
C THR A 1 9.61 21.54 15.70
N TRP A 2 8.80 20.69 15.11
CA TRP A 2 7.44 20.35 15.57
C TRP A 2 7.40 19.82 17.02
N TRP A 3 8.45 19.11 17.45
CA TRP A 3 8.55 18.55 18.79
C TRP A 3 8.57 19.60 19.89
N ILE A 4 9.32 20.69 19.70
CA ILE A 4 9.36 21.82 20.65
C ILE A 4 7.98 22.47 20.78
N ALA A 5 7.26 22.60 19.66
CA ALA A 5 5.90 23.12 19.67
C ALA A 5 4.92 22.21 20.42
N LEU A 6 5.05 20.89 20.23
CA LEU A 6 4.24 19.91 20.95
C LEU A 6 4.54 19.90 22.45
N GLU A 7 5.82 19.94 22.84
CA GLU A 7 6.21 20.02 24.25
C GLU A 7 5.66 21.27 24.93
N SER A 8 5.65 22.41 24.24
CA SER A 8 5.11 23.66 24.80
C SER A 8 3.60 23.64 25.06
N LEU A 9 2.89 22.70 24.49
CA LEU A 9 1.45 22.50 24.67
C LEU A 9 1.10 21.51 25.78
N MET A 10 2.10 20.81 26.34
CA MET A 10 1.91 19.77 27.34
C MET A 10 1.98 20.34 28.76
N ASN A 11 1.29 19.69 29.69
CA ASN A 11 1.38 19.94 31.12
C ASN A 11 2.72 19.42 31.67
N GLN A 12 3.09 19.78 32.91
CA GLN A 12 4.38 19.38 33.51
C GLN A 12 4.54 17.86 33.69
N ASP A 13 3.45 17.12 33.85
CA ASP A 13 3.43 15.67 33.99
C ASP A 13 2.80 15.03 32.76
N PHE A 14 3.56 14.81 31.70
CA PHE A 14 3.11 14.13 30.50
C PHE A 14 3.95 12.90 30.16
N SER A 15 3.36 11.96 29.45
CA SER A 15 4.04 10.80 28.88
C SER A 15 4.02 10.87 27.36
N TRP A 16 5.17 10.64 26.73
CA TRP A 16 5.30 10.56 25.30
C TRP A 16 5.35 9.11 24.82
N TYR A 17 4.51 8.79 23.86
CA TYR A 17 4.56 7.53 23.12
C TYR A 17 4.65 7.86 21.63
N CYS A 18 5.73 7.43 20.99
CA CYS A 18 5.95 7.65 19.57
C CYS A 18 5.99 6.32 18.83
N PHE A 19 5.05 6.10 17.93
CA PHE A 19 5.02 4.95 17.05
C PHE A 19 5.57 5.34 15.69
N TYR A 20 6.56 4.60 15.20
CA TYR A 20 7.18 4.86 13.92
C TYR A 20 7.57 3.56 13.21
N ASP A 21 7.71 3.65 11.89
CA ASP A 21 8.18 2.56 11.04
C ASP A 21 9.33 3.10 10.17
N THR A 22 10.52 2.58 10.40
CA THR A 22 11.74 2.99 9.69
C THR A 22 11.74 2.60 8.21
N TYR A 23 10.89 1.64 7.81
CA TYR A 23 10.78 1.14 6.44
C TYR A 23 9.69 1.84 5.61
N GLN A 24 8.99 2.82 6.16
CA GLN A 24 7.98 3.62 5.47
C GLN A 24 8.43 5.05 5.13
N THR A 25 9.71 5.26 4.88
CA THR A 25 10.31 6.60 4.65
C THR A 25 10.24 7.05 3.20
N ILE A 26 9.04 7.04 2.58
CA ILE A 26 8.85 7.37 1.15
C ILE A 26 8.98 8.87 0.80
N PHE A 27 9.12 9.76 1.77
CA PHE A 27 9.16 11.22 1.54
C PHE A 27 10.53 11.86 1.81
N HIS A 28 11.48 11.16 2.41
CA HIS A 28 12.79 11.69 2.77
C HIS A 28 13.88 10.66 2.47
N GLU A 29 14.53 10.81 1.34
CA GLU A 29 15.76 10.08 1.03
C GLU A 29 16.87 10.52 2.02
N ASN A 30 17.50 9.56 2.72
CA ASN A 30 18.71 9.73 3.54
C ASN A 30 18.60 10.41 4.93
N GLN A 31 17.46 10.57 5.54
CA GLN A 31 17.42 10.94 6.95
C GLN A 31 17.13 9.74 7.84
N GLN A 32 18.14 9.27 8.59
CA GLN A 32 17.88 8.40 9.73
C GLN A 32 17.03 9.17 10.74
N TRP A 33 15.77 8.76 10.85
CA TRP A 33 14.90 9.34 11.85
C TRP A 33 15.41 8.96 13.25
N GLN A 34 15.56 9.94 14.11
CA GLN A 34 15.88 9.76 15.52
C GLN A 34 14.76 10.32 16.36
N ALA A 35 14.37 9.58 17.40
CA ALA A 35 13.42 10.08 18.37
C ALA A 35 13.95 11.37 18.99
N PRO A 36 13.14 12.43 19.11
CA PRO A 36 13.53 13.72 19.65
C PRO A 36 13.75 13.69 21.17
N PHE A 37 13.44 12.59 21.82
CA PHE A 37 13.55 12.37 23.26
C PHE A 37 14.28 11.06 23.56
N GLN A 38 14.87 10.97 24.73
CA GLN A 38 15.43 9.73 25.24
C GLN A 38 14.33 8.93 25.90
N GLY A 39 14.21 7.67 25.51
CA GLY A 39 13.19 6.77 26.03
C GLY A 39 13.50 5.32 25.73
N GLU A 40 12.71 4.43 26.30
CA GLU A 40 12.79 3.00 26.04
C GLU A 40 12.19 2.71 24.65
N VAL A 41 12.92 1.93 23.84
CA VAL A 41 12.46 1.51 22.51
C VAL A 41 11.90 0.10 22.64
N MET A 42 10.60 -0.05 22.38
CA MET A 42 9.93 -1.34 22.35
C MET A 42 9.66 -1.73 20.89
N PRO A 43 10.19 -2.86 20.41
CA PRO A 43 9.87 -3.35 19.07
C PRO A 43 8.42 -3.86 19.03
N LEU A 44 7.70 -3.53 17.96
CA LEU A 44 6.42 -4.12 17.61
C LEU A 44 6.67 -5.11 16.48
N ASP A 45 6.92 -6.35 16.84
CA ASP A 45 7.39 -7.43 15.96
C ASP A 45 6.28 -8.38 15.49
N VAL A 46 5.02 -8.09 15.84
CA VAL A 46 3.85 -8.88 15.41
C VAL A 46 3.05 -8.11 14.35
N ASN A 47 2.95 -8.70 13.17
CA ASN A 47 2.08 -8.18 12.10
C ASN A 47 0.66 -8.71 12.30
N LEU A 48 -0.24 -7.80 12.67
CA LEU A 48 -1.66 -8.07 12.88
C LEU A 48 -2.53 -7.75 11.65
N ARG A 49 -1.97 -7.12 10.63
CA ARG A 49 -2.71 -6.58 9.49
C ARG A 49 -2.79 -7.55 8.33
N ASN A 50 -1.64 -8.00 7.88
CA ASN A 50 -1.53 -8.78 6.66
C ASN A 50 -1.68 -10.28 6.95
N THR A 51 -2.24 -11.03 6.00
CA THR A 51 -2.00 -12.47 5.96
C THR A 51 -0.52 -12.75 5.74
N GLN A 52 -0.02 -13.88 6.23
CA GLN A 52 1.40 -14.20 6.14
C GLN A 52 1.96 -14.12 4.71
N PRO A 53 1.32 -14.68 3.66
CA PRO A 53 1.87 -14.60 2.30
C PRO A 53 2.04 -13.16 1.78
N ILE A 54 1.11 -12.27 2.13
CA ILE A 54 1.18 -10.85 1.76
C ILE A 54 2.30 -10.15 2.55
N GLY A 55 2.37 -10.40 3.85
CA GLY A 55 3.38 -9.81 4.70
C GLY A 55 4.80 -10.25 4.35
N GLU A 56 5.02 -11.52 4.02
CA GLU A 56 6.31 -12.05 3.56
C GLU A 56 6.75 -11.38 2.25
N LEU A 57 5.82 -11.16 1.31
CA LEU A 57 6.13 -10.42 0.08
C LEU A 57 6.53 -8.98 0.40
N ALA A 58 5.78 -8.30 1.27
CA ALA A 58 6.08 -6.92 1.66
C ALA A 58 7.47 -6.81 2.29
N VAL A 59 7.79 -7.67 3.25
CA VAL A 59 9.10 -7.74 3.91
C VAL A 59 10.23 -7.97 2.91
N ARG A 60 10.06 -8.90 1.98
CA ARG A 60 11.04 -9.20 0.94
C ARG A 60 11.31 -7.99 0.04
N LEU A 61 10.25 -7.30 -0.40
CA LEU A 61 10.37 -6.13 -1.27
C LEU A 61 10.99 -4.93 -0.54
N GLY A 62 10.64 -4.74 0.74
CA GLY A 62 11.18 -3.67 1.58
C GLY A 62 12.53 -3.98 2.19
N LYS A 63 13.02 -5.23 2.07
CA LYS A 63 14.26 -5.71 2.73
C LYS A 63 14.24 -5.48 4.24
N CYS A 64 13.06 -5.69 4.85
CA CYS A 64 12.81 -5.49 6.28
C CYS A 64 13.03 -6.79 7.06
N PRO A 65 13.25 -6.74 8.38
CA PRO A 65 13.18 -7.91 9.24
C PRO A 65 11.79 -8.56 9.18
N THR A 66 11.77 -9.88 9.22
CA THR A 66 10.50 -10.63 9.17
C THR A 66 9.82 -10.60 10.55
N PRO A 67 8.61 -10.05 10.68
CA PRO A 67 7.84 -10.08 11.92
C PRO A 67 7.20 -11.46 12.14
N THR A 68 6.64 -11.68 13.31
CA THR A 68 5.69 -12.76 13.53
C THR A 68 4.34 -12.38 12.92
N PHE A 69 3.70 -13.31 12.20
CA PHE A 69 2.37 -13.05 11.61
C PHE A 69 1.26 -13.63 12.49
N ALA A 70 0.33 -12.80 12.91
CA ALA A 70 -0.84 -13.26 13.67
C ALA A 70 -1.83 -14.02 12.79
N VAL A 71 -1.91 -13.69 11.49
CA VAL A 71 -2.74 -14.40 10.50
C VAL A 71 -1.83 -15.25 9.62
N SER A 72 -1.69 -16.53 9.98
CA SER A 72 -0.76 -17.47 9.33
C SER A 72 -1.26 -18.02 7.99
N THR A 73 -2.54 -17.81 7.66
CA THR A 73 -3.17 -18.32 6.42
C THR A 73 -3.63 -17.19 5.54
N GLY A 74 -3.76 -17.43 4.23
CA GLY A 74 -4.24 -16.46 3.27
C GLY A 74 -3.90 -16.85 1.84
N GLN A 75 -4.45 -16.12 0.89
CA GLN A 75 -4.11 -16.30 -0.52
C GLN A 75 -2.71 -15.75 -0.81
N ASN A 76 -1.99 -16.44 -1.69
CA ASN A 76 -0.74 -15.90 -2.22
C ASN A 76 -1.02 -14.63 -3.05
N PRO A 77 -0.15 -13.62 -3.00
CA PRO A 77 -0.24 -12.48 -3.88
C PRO A 77 -0.25 -12.89 -5.36
N HIS A 78 -1.16 -12.32 -6.13
CA HIS A 78 -1.28 -12.56 -7.57
C HIS A 78 -0.38 -11.58 -8.31
N LEU A 79 0.67 -12.09 -8.95
CA LEU A 79 1.57 -11.29 -9.77
C LEU A 79 1.35 -11.58 -11.26
N THR A 80 1.07 -10.54 -12.04
CA THR A 80 0.93 -10.62 -13.49
C THR A 80 1.92 -9.66 -14.16
N ILE A 81 2.80 -10.22 -14.99
CA ILE A 81 3.70 -9.43 -15.83
C ILE A 81 2.95 -9.13 -17.14
N CYS A 82 2.73 -7.85 -17.41
CA CYS A 82 1.98 -7.36 -18.55
C CYS A 82 2.94 -6.88 -19.65
N PRO A 83 2.75 -7.27 -20.92
CA PRO A 83 3.60 -6.81 -22.02
C PRO A 83 3.37 -5.33 -22.37
N SER A 84 2.19 -4.79 -22.03
CA SER A 84 1.82 -3.39 -22.32
C SER A 84 0.80 -2.88 -21.30
N PHE A 85 0.55 -1.57 -21.29
CA PHE A 85 -0.51 -0.96 -20.49
C PHE A 85 -1.91 -1.35 -20.98
N ASP A 86 -2.10 -1.55 -22.28
CA ASP A 86 -3.40 -2.00 -22.82
C ASP A 86 -3.73 -3.40 -22.32
N PHE A 87 -2.77 -4.32 -22.36
CA PHE A 87 -2.93 -5.64 -21.77
C PHE A 87 -3.21 -5.58 -20.27
N MET A 88 -2.50 -4.69 -19.57
CA MET A 88 -2.73 -4.47 -18.14
C MET A 88 -4.17 -4.00 -17.86
N ALA A 89 -4.70 -3.09 -18.69
CA ALA A 89 -6.08 -2.62 -18.58
C ALA A 89 -7.09 -3.76 -18.75
N ASP A 90 -6.84 -4.67 -19.70
CA ASP A 90 -7.72 -5.82 -19.95
C ASP A 90 -7.71 -6.81 -18.78
N VAL A 91 -6.53 -7.18 -18.29
CA VAL A 91 -6.40 -8.10 -17.14
C VAL A 91 -6.97 -7.48 -15.87
N LEU A 92 -6.78 -6.18 -15.67
CA LEU A 92 -7.34 -5.46 -14.54
C LEU A 92 -8.87 -5.47 -14.57
N ARG A 93 -9.49 -5.24 -15.72
CA ARG A 93 -10.96 -5.36 -15.88
C ARG A 93 -11.46 -6.76 -15.58
N GLN A 94 -10.78 -7.80 -16.09
CA GLN A 94 -11.13 -9.19 -15.79
C GLN A 94 -11.02 -9.49 -14.30
N THR A 95 -9.97 -9.00 -13.64
CA THR A 95 -9.79 -9.16 -12.19
C THR A 95 -10.89 -8.46 -11.40
N LEU A 96 -11.28 -7.25 -11.79
CA LEU A 96 -12.38 -6.53 -11.15
C LEU A 96 -13.71 -7.26 -11.35
N HIS A 97 -14.00 -7.73 -12.56
CA HIS A 97 -15.20 -8.55 -12.84
C HIS A 97 -15.23 -9.78 -11.92
N LYS A 98 -14.13 -10.51 -11.83
CA LYS A 98 -14.03 -11.68 -10.96
C LYS A 98 -14.30 -11.31 -9.49
N LEU A 99 -13.66 -10.27 -8.97
CA LEU A 99 -13.83 -9.85 -7.58
C LEU A 99 -15.25 -9.39 -7.27
N LEU A 100 -15.85 -8.58 -8.16
CA LEU A 100 -17.16 -7.97 -7.93
C LEU A 100 -18.32 -8.95 -8.18
N ASP A 101 -18.27 -9.67 -9.30
CA ASP A 101 -19.40 -10.43 -9.80
C ASP A 101 -19.35 -11.92 -9.39
N GLU A 102 -18.15 -12.53 -9.32
CA GLU A 102 -17.99 -13.94 -8.98
C GLU A 102 -17.72 -14.15 -7.48
N GLU A 103 -16.82 -13.31 -6.89
CA GLU A 103 -16.43 -13.42 -5.48
C GLU A 103 -17.26 -12.52 -4.56
N ALA A 104 -18.17 -11.71 -5.12
CA ALA A 104 -19.08 -10.79 -4.43
C ALA A 104 -18.36 -9.85 -3.44
N VAL A 105 -17.12 -9.43 -3.76
CA VAL A 105 -16.38 -8.44 -2.99
C VAL A 105 -17.01 -7.07 -3.21
N THR A 106 -17.39 -6.37 -2.14
CA THR A 106 -17.99 -5.04 -2.27
C THR A 106 -16.94 -4.01 -2.74
N PRO A 107 -17.31 -3.08 -3.65
CA PRO A 107 -16.37 -2.11 -4.24
C PRO A 107 -15.56 -1.31 -3.22
N GLU A 108 -16.16 -0.95 -2.08
CA GLU A 108 -15.51 -0.17 -1.02
C GLU A 108 -14.32 -0.89 -0.38
N ARG A 109 -14.29 -2.22 -0.46
CA ARG A 109 -13.21 -3.05 0.08
C ARG A 109 -12.02 -3.17 -0.87
N ILE A 110 -12.13 -2.60 -2.08
CA ILE A 110 -11.09 -2.63 -3.10
C ILE A 110 -10.44 -1.26 -3.22
N VAL A 111 -9.13 -1.24 -3.36
CA VAL A 111 -8.36 -0.04 -3.74
C VAL A 111 -7.39 -0.37 -4.86
N ILE A 112 -7.31 0.54 -5.85
CA ILE A 112 -6.34 0.47 -6.94
C ILE A 112 -5.27 1.53 -6.67
N LEU A 113 -4.04 1.10 -6.52
CA LEU A 113 -2.89 1.96 -6.23
C LEU A 113 -1.86 1.91 -7.35
N SER A 114 -1.26 3.05 -7.65
CA SER A 114 -0.23 3.19 -8.67
C SER A 114 0.91 4.09 -8.18
N PRO A 115 2.14 3.94 -8.69
CA PRO A 115 3.22 4.90 -8.44
C PRO A 115 2.88 6.31 -8.93
N TYR A 116 2.06 6.41 -9.96
CA TYR A 116 1.67 7.68 -10.59
C TYR A 116 0.16 7.92 -10.48
N ARG A 117 -0.25 9.19 -10.57
CA ARG A 117 -1.67 9.52 -10.64
C ARG A 117 -2.30 8.87 -11.87
N HIS A 118 -3.54 8.40 -11.76
CA HIS A 118 -4.28 7.76 -12.84
C HIS A 118 -4.50 8.67 -14.07
N THR A 119 -4.38 10.00 -13.89
CA THR A 119 -4.43 11.01 -14.96
C THR A 119 -3.07 11.26 -15.63
N ASN A 120 -2.00 10.59 -15.16
CA ASN A 120 -0.66 10.74 -15.72
C ASN A 120 -0.55 9.97 -17.05
N SER A 121 0.25 10.47 -17.99
CA SER A 121 0.53 9.79 -19.28
C SER A 121 1.16 8.39 -19.12
N GLN A 122 1.78 8.11 -17.98
CA GLN A 122 2.30 6.78 -17.63
C GLN A 122 1.23 5.86 -16.98
N SER A 123 -0.02 6.29 -16.96
CA SER A 123 -1.13 5.53 -16.36
C SER A 123 -2.24 5.28 -17.39
N THR A 124 -1.88 5.10 -18.67
CA THR A 124 -2.86 4.86 -19.76
C THR A 124 -3.72 3.62 -19.54
N TRP A 125 -3.22 2.65 -18.76
CA TRP A 125 -4.01 1.50 -18.29
C TRP A 125 -5.31 1.91 -17.56
N ALA A 126 -5.33 3.10 -16.93
CA ALA A 126 -6.51 3.59 -16.22
C ALA A 126 -7.65 3.99 -17.17
N GLU A 127 -7.38 4.24 -18.44
CA GLU A 127 -8.41 4.49 -19.45
C GLU A 127 -9.36 3.28 -19.62
N GLY A 128 -8.85 2.08 -19.41
CA GLY A 128 -9.64 0.87 -19.43
C GLY A 128 -10.68 0.76 -18.29
N LEU A 129 -10.62 1.64 -17.29
CA LEU A 129 -11.52 1.64 -16.14
C LEU A 129 -12.67 2.66 -16.26
N LYS A 130 -12.89 3.26 -17.41
CA LYS A 130 -13.94 4.30 -17.60
C LYS A 130 -15.36 3.82 -17.29
N SER A 131 -15.61 2.52 -17.31
CA SER A 131 -16.91 1.91 -16.96
C SER A 131 -17.02 1.52 -15.48
N VAL A 132 -15.97 1.71 -14.68
CA VAL A 132 -15.92 1.36 -13.28
C VAL A 132 -16.22 2.60 -12.44
N ASP A 133 -17.09 2.47 -11.46
CA ASP A 133 -17.36 3.56 -10.51
C ASP A 133 -16.18 3.76 -9.56
N LEU A 134 -15.35 4.76 -9.88
CA LEU A 134 -14.12 5.09 -9.19
C LEU A 134 -14.28 6.31 -8.27
N HIS A 135 -13.44 6.37 -7.25
CA HIS A 135 -13.40 7.44 -6.28
C HIS A 135 -11.93 7.75 -5.91
N THR A 136 -11.57 9.03 -5.87
CA THR A 136 -10.18 9.47 -5.70
C THR A 136 -9.81 9.95 -4.29
N GLU A 137 -10.80 10.17 -3.41
CA GLU A 137 -10.55 10.56 -2.03
C GLU A 137 -10.24 9.31 -1.18
N MET A 138 -8.97 9.15 -0.82
CA MET A 138 -8.49 7.92 -0.17
C MET A 138 -9.06 7.71 1.25
N ASN A 139 -9.32 8.78 1.98
CA ASN A 139 -9.76 8.75 3.39
C ASN A 139 -11.25 8.45 3.57
N ILE A 140 -12.03 8.45 2.48
CA ILE A 140 -13.47 8.26 2.51
C ILE A 140 -13.81 6.98 1.75
N MET A 141 -14.64 6.13 2.33
CA MET A 141 -15.25 5.00 1.63
C MET A 141 -16.63 5.43 1.13
N VAL A 142 -16.82 5.37 -0.18
CA VAL A 142 -18.10 5.68 -0.83
C VAL A 142 -18.75 4.39 -1.29
N LYS A 143 -19.97 4.14 -0.85
CA LYS A 143 -20.71 2.92 -1.18
C LYS A 143 -20.82 2.75 -2.71
N GLY A 144 -20.50 1.55 -3.18
CA GLY A 144 -20.54 1.19 -4.59
C GLY A 144 -19.35 1.70 -5.40
N LYS A 145 -18.33 2.31 -4.79
CA LYS A 145 -17.17 2.86 -5.52
C LYS A 145 -15.85 2.27 -5.06
N ILE A 146 -14.99 2.00 -6.03
CA ILE A 146 -13.61 1.56 -5.82
C ILE A 146 -12.72 2.79 -5.66
N ARG A 147 -11.86 2.79 -4.65
CA ARG A 147 -10.84 3.85 -4.48
C ARG A 147 -9.71 3.67 -5.48
N ILE A 148 -9.28 4.76 -6.11
CA ILE A 148 -8.13 4.79 -7.00
C ILE A 148 -7.21 5.96 -6.68
N GLY A 149 -5.91 5.70 -6.52
CA GLY A 149 -4.97 6.77 -6.21
C GLY A 149 -3.52 6.34 -6.29
N THR A 150 -2.65 7.20 -5.76
CA THR A 150 -1.23 6.89 -5.67
C THR A 150 -0.91 6.13 -4.40
N ILE A 151 0.17 5.34 -4.43
CA ILE A 151 0.68 4.65 -3.24
C ILE A 151 0.92 5.65 -2.10
N GLN A 152 1.48 6.83 -2.41
CA GLN A 152 1.75 7.88 -1.43
C GLN A 152 0.47 8.42 -0.77
N SER A 153 -0.60 8.60 -1.55
CA SER A 153 -1.89 9.11 -1.01
C SER A 153 -2.60 8.10 -0.12
N PHE A 154 -2.23 6.83 -0.19
CA PHE A 154 -2.80 5.74 0.61
C PHE A 154 -1.94 5.36 1.82
N LYS A 155 -0.83 6.09 2.07
CA LYS A 155 0.01 5.85 3.24
C LYS A 155 -0.80 6.04 4.54
N GLY A 156 -0.69 5.08 5.46
CA GLY A 156 -1.43 5.07 6.73
C GLY A 156 -2.83 4.44 6.65
N LEU A 157 -3.33 4.17 5.44
CA LEU A 157 -4.61 3.51 5.23
C LEU A 157 -4.41 2.01 4.94
N GLU A 158 -5.53 1.27 4.86
CA GLU A 158 -5.55 -0.16 4.53
C GLU A 158 -6.83 -0.54 3.79
N SER A 159 -6.81 -1.67 3.09
CA SER A 159 -7.96 -2.22 2.38
C SER A 159 -7.92 -3.75 2.39
N ASP A 160 -9.07 -4.39 2.32
CA ASP A 160 -9.11 -5.85 2.25
C ASP A 160 -8.47 -6.37 0.97
N VAL A 161 -8.77 -5.72 -0.16
CA VAL A 161 -8.18 -6.01 -1.46
C VAL A 161 -7.38 -4.81 -1.96
N VAL A 162 -6.12 -5.01 -2.26
CA VAL A 162 -5.26 -4.01 -2.89
C VAL A 162 -4.84 -4.50 -4.26
N ILE A 163 -5.02 -3.64 -5.25
CA ILE A 163 -4.57 -3.86 -6.62
C ILE A 163 -3.47 -2.84 -6.92
N LEU A 164 -2.25 -3.29 -7.14
CA LEU A 164 -1.14 -2.45 -7.58
C LEU A 164 -1.07 -2.49 -9.10
N ALA A 165 -1.25 -1.36 -9.76
CA ALA A 165 -1.22 -1.25 -11.21
C ALA A 165 -0.22 -0.17 -11.68
N GLY A 166 0.25 -0.32 -12.91
CA GLY A 166 1.18 0.66 -13.51
C GLY A 166 2.60 0.57 -12.98
N LEU A 167 3.01 -0.57 -12.43
CA LEU A 167 4.40 -0.78 -12.01
C LEU A 167 5.30 -0.93 -13.26
N THR A 168 6.35 -0.12 -13.31
CA THR A 168 7.38 -0.11 -14.36
C THR A 168 8.72 -0.58 -13.79
N LYS A 169 9.71 -0.83 -14.66
CA LYS A 169 11.07 -1.16 -14.23
C LYS A 169 11.64 -0.14 -13.23
N GLN A 170 11.32 1.13 -13.39
CA GLN A 170 11.78 2.18 -12.48
C GLN A 170 11.09 2.11 -11.10
N SER A 171 9.77 1.90 -11.07
CA SER A 171 9.04 1.85 -9.79
C SER A 171 9.33 0.59 -8.97
N ILE A 172 9.63 -0.53 -9.63
CA ILE A 172 9.96 -1.79 -8.92
C ILE A 172 11.33 -1.76 -8.23
N THR A 173 12.20 -0.83 -8.55
CA THR A 173 13.48 -0.63 -7.82
C THR A 173 13.31 0.14 -6.51
N GLN A 174 12.16 0.73 -6.28
CA GLN A 174 11.85 1.50 -5.08
C GLN A 174 11.26 0.58 -4.00
N GLY A 175 12.11 -0.15 -3.29
CA GLY A 175 11.69 -1.16 -2.31
C GLY A 175 10.79 -0.60 -1.21
N GLU A 176 11.09 0.59 -0.67
CA GLU A 176 10.26 1.25 0.33
C GLU A 176 8.84 1.56 -0.18
N LEU A 177 8.73 2.03 -1.43
CA LEU A 177 7.44 2.29 -2.07
C LEU A 177 6.61 1.01 -2.20
N LEU A 178 7.25 -0.08 -2.64
CA LEU A 178 6.61 -1.38 -2.78
C LEU A 178 6.23 -1.97 -1.42
N TYR A 179 7.08 -1.82 -0.41
CA TYR A 179 6.76 -2.21 0.97
C TYR A 179 5.50 -1.50 1.46
N VAL A 180 5.47 -0.17 1.33
CA VAL A 180 4.29 0.61 1.71
C VAL A 180 3.06 0.12 0.96
N ALA A 181 3.14 -0.05 -0.35
CA ALA A 181 2.02 -0.45 -1.18
C ALA A 181 1.47 -1.83 -0.82
N THR A 182 2.34 -2.83 -0.72
CA THR A 182 1.96 -4.22 -0.46
C THR A 182 1.46 -4.42 0.96
N SER A 183 2.07 -3.75 1.94
CA SER A 183 1.64 -3.81 3.34
C SER A 183 0.27 -3.19 3.61
N ARG A 184 -0.37 -2.53 2.64
CA ARG A 184 -1.75 -2.01 2.75
C ARG A 184 -2.82 -3.08 2.57
N ALA A 185 -2.50 -4.23 1.97
CA ALA A 185 -3.45 -5.30 1.72
C ALA A 185 -3.67 -6.16 2.98
N LYS A 186 -4.94 -6.38 3.35
CA LYS A 186 -5.28 -7.24 4.48
C LYS A 186 -5.47 -8.69 4.06
N ALA A 187 -6.27 -8.94 3.02
CA ALA A 187 -6.71 -10.27 2.63
C ALA A 187 -6.26 -10.72 1.25
N ALA A 188 -6.24 -9.82 0.25
CA ALA A 188 -5.85 -10.14 -1.11
C ALA A 188 -5.01 -9.03 -1.75
N LEU A 189 -4.00 -9.44 -2.52
CA LEU A 189 -3.07 -8.54 -3.20
C LEU A 189 -2.89 -8.98 -4.65
N TYR A 190 -3.19 -8.07 -5.58
CA TYR A 190 -2.98 -8.23 -7.01
C TYR A 190 -1.93 -7.22 -7.47
N ILE A 191 -0.97 -7.67 -8.27
CA ILE A 191 0.14 -6.84 -8.75
C ILE A 191 0.25 -6.97 -10.25
N PHE A 192 0.08 -5.86 -10.97
CA PHE A 192 0.22 -5.74 -12.41
C PHE A 192 1.44 -4.88 -12.74
N SER A 193 2.42 -5.49 -13.37
CA SER A 193 3.70 -4.85 -13.65
C SER A 193 4.14 -5.06 -15.09
N LEU A 194 4.85 -4.09 -15.67
CA LEU A 194 5.51 -4.25 -16.98
C LEU A 194 6.85 -4.98 -16.88
N SER A 195 7.31 -5.32 -15.68
CA SER A 195 8.58 -6.00 -15.43
C SER A 195 8.47 -6.93 -14.23
N ALA A 196 9.29 -7.97 -14.19
CA ALA A 196 9.37 -8.86 -13.04
C ALA A 196 9.79 -8.10 -11.77
N LEU A 197 9.20 -8.46 -10.64
CA LEU A 197 9.65 -8.00 -9.33
C LEU A 197 10.94 -8.76 -8.98
N SER A 198 11.98 -8.02 -8.70
CA SER A 198 13.30 -8.57 -8.34
C SER A 198 13.40 -8.80 -6.83
#